data_06d9e13a807ab4975f3d5d41e1a4ac54
#
_entry.id   06d9e13a807ab4975f3d5d41e1a4ac54
#
_cell.length_a   1.000
_cell.length_b   1.000
_cell.length_c   1.000
_cell.angle_alpha   90.00
_cell.angle_beta   90.00
_cell.angle_gamma   90.00
#
_symmetry.space_group_name_H-M   'P 1'
#
loop_
_entity.id
_entity.type
_entity.pdbx_description
1 polymer ?
#
loop_
_entity_poly.entity_id
_entity_poly.type
_entity_poly.pdbx_seq_one_letter_code
_entity_poly.pdbx_strand_id
1 'polypeptide(L)'
;NKDLLISFLNALLDGKKEIKDIQYLNSERLSEGHDERKTVFDVYCELANGEKFIVEMQKADQHYFKDRSVYYSNTPIREQAPVGKWDYHLKEVYTVGILNFCFSNNEYPADSFRHEIKLLDVNDKHIFYDKLTFIYLEMPKFNKTESELVTMFDKWMFALRNLARLMDRPPALQERIFSRLFEQAEIAKYTPTDRRLYEESLKDYRDFDNVVNTAIWHKQQEIARKMIADGMSIQIIAKYSGLTEDEIVELKENKKL
;
A
#
# COMPACT_ATOMS: atom_id res chain seq x y z
N ASN A 1 -11.89 4.06 -12.62
CA ASN A 1 -12.16 3.45 -13.93
C ASN A 1 -12.33 1.94 -13.76
N LYS A 2 -13.59 1.48 -13.97
CA LYS A 2 -14.04 0.11 -13.68
C LYS A 2 -13.24 -0.96 -14.41
N ASP A 3 -13.00 -0.76 -15.71
CA ASP A 3 -12.29 -1.73 -16.55
C ASP A 3 -10.82 -1.92 -16.12
N LEU A 4 -10.18 -0.84 -15.68
CA LEU A 4 -8.81 -0.89 -15.18
C LEU A 4 -8.73 -1.74 -13.91
N LEU A 5 -9.66 -1.52 -12.98
CA LEU A 5 -9.71 -2.27 -11.73
C LEU A 5 -10.02 -3.75 -11.98
N ILE A 6 -10.99 -4.07 -12.84
CA ILE A 6 -11.34 -5.44 -13.24
C ILE A 6 -10.11 -6.14 -13.84
N SER A 7 -9.43 -5.49 -14.78
CA SER A 7 -8.23 -6.06 -15.41
C SER A 7 -7.11 -6.32 -14.40
N PHE A 8 -6.87 -5.37 -13.49
CA PHE A 8 -5.88 -5.54 -12.42
C PHE A 8 -6.24 -6.70 -11.48
N LEU A 9 -7.48 -6.76 -10.99
CA LEU A 9 -7.93 -7.82 -10.09
C LEU A 9 -7.89 -9.20 -10.76
N ASN A 10 -8.29 -9.32 -12.04
CA ASN A 10 -8.17 -10.56 -12.79
C ASN A 10 -6.71 -11.01 -12.95
N ALA A 11 -5.82 -10.08 -13.25
CA ALA A 11 -4.38 -10.37 -13.32
C ALA A 11 -3.80 -10.79 -11.96
N LEU A 12 -4.25 -10.13 -10.88
CA LEU A 12 -3.84 -10.43 -9.51
C LEU A 12 -4.29 -11.82 -9.06
N LEU A 13 -5.51 -12.25 -9.44
CA LEU A 13 -6.08 -13.53 -9.05
C LEU A 13 -5.61 -14.71 -9.92
N ASP A 14 -4.89 -14.41 -11.02
CA ASP A 14 -4.19 -15.39 -11.86
C ASP A 14 -5.06 -16.60 -12.26
N GLY A 15 -6.25 -16.31 -12.81
CA GLY A 15 -7.18 -17.34 -13.28
C GLY A 15 -7.94 -18.12 -12.20
N LYS A 16 -7.68 -17.88 -10.91
CA LYS A 16 -8.44 -18.50 -9.81
C LYS A 16 -9.93 -18.11 -9.87
N LYS A 17 -10.22 -16.90 -10.37
CA LYS A 17 -11.54 -16.34 -10.58
C LYS A 17 -11.55 -15.43 -11.80
N GLU A 18 -12.71 -15.32 -12.48
CA GLU A 18 -12.95 -14.35 -13.54
C GLU A 18 -13.92 -13.29 -13.06
N ILE A 19 -13.43 -12.06 -12.90
CA ILE A 19 -14.24 -10.89 -12.56
C ILE A 19 -14.73 -10.25 -13.85
N LYS A 20 -16.04 -10.28 -14.08
CA LYS A 20 -16.67 -9.68 -15.28
C LYS A 20 -17.22 -8.29 -15.01
N ASP A 21 -17.68 -8.05 -13.80
CA ASP A 21 -18.26 -6.78 -13.39
C ASP A 21 -18.05 -6.53 -11.90
N ILE A 22 -18.00 -5.25 -11.52
CA ILE A 22 -17.91 -4.78 -10.14
C ILE A 22 -18.88 -3.63 -9.91
N GLN A 23 -19.33 -3.48 -8.68
CA GLN A 23 -20.02 -2.30 -8.20
C GLN A 23 -19.15 -1.60 -7.15
N TYR A 24 -18.86 -0.31 -7.37
CA TYR A 24 -18.21 0.49 -6.33
C TYR A 24 -19.16 0.71 -5.17
N LEU A 25 -18.68 0.49 -3.98
CA LEU A 25 -19.36 0.78 -2.73
C LEU A 25 -18.84 2.09 -2.15
N ASN A 26 -19.56 2.66 -1.18
CA ASN A 26 -19.09 3.85 -0.49
C ASN A 26 -17.81 3.51 0.28
N SER A 27 -16.71 4.15 -0.07
CA SER A 27 -15.40 3.98 0.57
C SER A 27 -15.30 4.66 1.93
N GLU A 28 -16.22 5.61 2.22
CA GLU A 28 -16.33 6.25 3.53
C GLU A 28 -17.49 5.62 4.30
N ARG A 29 -17.18 4.86 5.34
CA ARG A 29 -18.19 4.33 6.25
C ARG A 29 -18.24 5.15 7.51
N LEU A 30 -19.37 5.83 7.70
CA LEU A 30 -19.72 6.39 9.00
C LEU A 30 -20.11 5.22 9.91
N SER A 31 -19.55 5.18 11.09
CA SER A 31 -20.01 4.27 12.13
C SER A 31 -21.46 4.60 12.50
N GLU A 32 -22.28 3.57 12.69
CA GLU A 32 -23.68 3.74 13.15
C GLU A 32 -23.77 4.16 14.63
N GLY A 33 -22.62 4.25 15.33
CA GLY A 33 -22.52 4.64 16.73
C GLY A 33 -21.63 5.86 16.96
N HIS A 34 -21.95 6.69 17.99
CA HIS A 34 -21.22 7.91 18.32
C HIS A 34 -19.72 7.70 18.65
N ASP A 35 -19.28 6.47 18.92
CA ASP A 35 -17.92 6.14 19.39
C ASP A 35 -17.12 5.24 18.41
N GLU A 36 -17.68 4.84 17.27
CA GLU A 36 -16.95 4.00 16.32
C GLU A 36 -16.07 4.85 15.37
N ARG A 37 -14.85 4.38 15.10
CA ARG A 37 -13.91 5.07 14.20
C ARG A 37 -14.37 4.95 12.75
N LYS A 38 -14.37 6.07 12.03
CA LYS A 38 -14.61 6.12 10.59
C LYS A 38 -13.58 5.24 9.87
N THR A 39 -14.05 4.32 9.04
CA THR A 39 -13.21 3.53 8.14
C THR A 39 -13.28 4.14 6.75
N VAL A 40 -12.12 4.45 6.16
CA VAL A 40 -11.99 5.01 4.81
C VAL A 40 -11.12 4.05 4.00
N PHE A 41 -11.62 3.64 2.85
CA PHE A 41 -10.92 2.78 1.88
C PHE A 41 -10.56 3.57 0.63
N ASP A 42 -9.41 3.28 0.00
CA ASP A 42 -9.08 3.87 -1.30
C ASP A 42 -10.05 3.37 -2.39
N VAL A 43 -10.27 2.07 -2.42
CA VAL A 43 -11.30 1.45 -3.28
C VAL A 43 -12.03 0.36 -2.51
N TYR A 44 -13.36 0.40 -2.55
CA TYR A 44 -14.23 -0.64 -2.02
C TYR A 44 -15.23 -1.05 -3.09
N CYS A 45 -15.29 -2.34 -3.41
CA CYS A 45 -16.20 -2.83 -4.44
C CYS A 45 -16.73 -4.24 -4.14
N GLU A 46 -17.83 -4.57 -4.79
CA GLU A 46 -18.54 -5.84 -4.69
C GLU A 46 -18.73 -6.45 -6.09
N LEU A 47 -18.57 -7.77 -6.16
CA LEU A 47 -18.88 -8.55 -7.36
C LEU A 47 -20.36 -8.92 -7.40
N ALA A 48 -20.85 -9.34 -8.58
CA ALA A 48 -22.24 -9.78 -8.78
C ALA A 48 -22.66 -10.96 -7.88
N ASN A 49 -21.69 -11.76 -7.39
CA ASN A 49 -21.94 -12.88 -6.49
C ASN A 49 -21.88 -12.48 -4.99
N GLY A 50 -21.68 -11.21 -4.68
CA GLY A 50 -21.60 -10.66 -3.33
C GLY A 50 -20.21 -10.73 -2.67
N GLU A 51 -19.18 -11.16 -3.38
CA GLU A 51 -17.79 -11.09 -2.90
C GLU A 51 -17.31 -9.64 -2.87
N LYS A 52 -16.49 -9.29 -1.89
CA LYS A 52 -16.08 -7.91 -1.65
C LYS A 52 -14.57 -7.74 -1.73
N PHE A 53 -14.14 -6.64 -2.32
CA PHE A 53 -12.75 -6.25 -2.45
C PHE A 53 -12.50 -4.88 -1.82
N ILE A 54 -11.51 -4.82 -0.93
CA ILE A 54 -10.86 -3.60 -0.50
C ILE A 54 -9.52 -3.53 -1.21
N VAL A 55 -9.22 -2.40 -1.86
CA VAL A 55 -7.89 -2.14 -2.43
C VAL A 55 -7.35 -0.86 -1.79
N GLU A 56 -6.18 -0.96 -1.20
CA GLU A 56 -5.49 0.10 -0.46
C GLU A 56 -4.12 0.36 -1.09
N MET A 57 -3.79 1.62 -1.31
CA MET A 57 -2.47 2.05 -1.75
C MET A 57 -1.73 2.74 -0.59
N GLN A 58 -0.71 2.07 -0.05
CA GLN A 58 0.03 2.57 1.09
C GLN A 58 1.41 3.07 0.68
N LYS A 59 1.64 4.37 0.88
CA LYS A 59 2.90 5.03 0.51
C LYS A 59 4.02 4.82 1.51
N ALA A 60 3.70 4.86 2.80
CA ALA A 60 4.66 4.75 3.89
C ALA A 60 4.32 3.59 4.81
N ASP A 61 5.34 2.97 5.38
CA ASP A 61 5.18 1.99 6.44
C ASP A 61 4.53 2.64 7.66
N GLN A 62 3.52 1.96 8.20
CA GLN A 62 2.81 2.38 9.41
C GLN A 62 2.95 1.29 10.46
N HIS A 63 3.34 1.68 11.65
CA HIS A 63 3.69 0.77 12.74
C HIS A 63 2.66 -0.35 13.00
N TYR A 64 1.37 -0.08 12.80
CA TYR A 64 0.29 -1.05 12.97
C TYR A 64 -0.44 -1.36 11.65
N PHE A 65 0.26 -1.39 10.53
CA PHE A 65 -0.36 -1.62 9.23
C PHE A 65 -1.12 -2.95 9.16
N LYS A 66 -0.53 -4.04 9.67
CA LYS A 66 -1.17 -5.37 9.68
C LYS A 66 -2.44 -5.38 10.53
N ASP A 67 -2.39 -4.79 11.72
CA ASP A 67 -3.55 -4.70 12.62
C ASP A 67 -4.67 -3.88 11.97
N ARG A 68 -4.33 -2.75 11.35
CA ARG A 68 -5.28 -1.91 10.61
C ARG A 68 -5.91 -2.65 9.44
N SER A 69 -5.14 -3.41 8.69
CA SER A 69 -5.62 -4.19 7.55
C SER A 69 -6.64 -5.26 8.00
N VAL A 70 -6.35 -5.96 9.11
CA VAL A 70 -7.28 -6.92 9.73
C VAL A 70 -8.53 -6.20 10.24
N TYR A 71 -8.38 -5.07 10.93
CA TYR A 71 -9.52 -4.27 11.41
C TYR A 71 -10.43 -3.82 10.26
N TYR A 72 -9.85 -3.35 9.16
CA TYR A 72 -10.58 -2.89 7.97
C TYR A 72 -11.36 -4.03 7.30
N SER A 73 -10.81 -5.24 7.26
CA SER A 73 -11.49 -6.41 6.70
C SER A 73 -12.76 -6.81 7.46
N ASN A 74 -12.93 -6.35 8.71
CA ASN A 74 -14.12 -6.62 9.50
C ASN A 74 -15.37 -5.88 8.95
N THR A 75 -15.21 -4.70 8.36
CA THR A 75 -16.33 -3.94 7.79
C THR A 75 -17.11 -4.73 6.73
N PRO A 76 -16.49 -5.23 5.64
CA PRO A 76 -17.20 -6.03 4.63
C PRO A 76 -17.73 -7.36 5.18
N ILE A 77 -17.18 -7.90 6.25
CA ILE A 77 -17.70 -9.10 6.93
C ILE A 77 -19.01 -8.76 7.66
N ARG A 78 -19.01 -7.70 8.47
CA ARG A 78 -20.18 -7.26 9.24
C ARG A 78 -21.35 -6.84 8.33
N GLU A 79 -21.07 -6.18 7.20
CA GLU A 79 -22.08 -5.74 6.24
C GLU A 79 -22.84 -6.89 5.56
N GLN A 80 -22.32 -8.11 5.65
CA GLN A 80 -22.99 -9.29 5.09
C GLN A 80 -24.10 -9.84 6.02
N ALA A 81 -24.12 -9.44 7.27
CA ALA A 81 -25.10 -9.90 8.25
C ALA A 81 -26.46 -9.21 7.96
N PRO A 82 -27.51 -9.94 7.53
CA PRO A 82 -28.84 -9.37 7.38
C PRO A 82 -29.50 -9.13 8.74
N VAL A 83 -30.52 -8.30 8.76
CA VAL A 83 -31.38 -8.14 9.92
C VAL A 83 -32.26 -9.38 10.07
N GLY A 84 -32.23 -10.02 11.24
CA GLY A 84 -33.06 -11.18 11.57
C GLY A 84 -32.31 -12.52 11.56
N LYS A 85 -32.99 -13.61 11.15
CA LYS A 85 -32.38 -14.93 11.13
C LYS A 85 -31.37 -15.06 10.01
N TRP A 86 -30.19 -15.56 10.32
CA TRP A 86 -29.09 -15.78 9.39
C TRP A 86 -28.36 -17.09 9.68
N ASP A 87 -27.90 -17.76 8.64
CA ASP A 87 -27.15 -19.02 8.70
C ASP A 87 -25.63 -18.84 8.79
N TYR A 88 -25.17 -17.59 8.96
CA TYR A 88 -23.74 -17.20 8.99
C TYR A 88 -22.97 -17.53 7.71
N HIS A 89 -23.65 -17.71 6.56
CA HIS A 89 -22.97 -17.91 5.29
C HIS A 89 -22.34 -16.61 4.80
N LEU A 90 -21.01 -16.52 4.88
CA LEU A 90 -20.22 -15.39 4.38
C LEU A 90 -19.80 -15.59 2.93
N LYS A 91 -19.80 -14.53 2.16
CA LYS A 91 -19.10 -14.41 0.89
C LYS A 91 -17.64 -14.05 1.12
N GLU A 92 -16.79 -14.29 0.12
CA GLU A 92 -15.37 -14.00 0.24
C GLU A 92 -15.09 -12.49 0.34
N VAL A 93 -14.10 -12.17 1.15
CA VAL A 93 -13.57 -10.82 1.35
C VAL A 93 -12.08 -10.83 1.02
N TYR A 94 -11.70 -9.95 0.12
CA TYR A 94 -10.32 -9.73 -0.28
C TYR A 94 -9.86 -8.36 0.17
N THR A 95 -8.73 -8.30 0.85
CA THR A 95 -8.02 -7.06 1.18
C THR A 95 -6.71 -7.03 0.41
N VAL A 96 -6.60 -6.14 -0.56
CA VAL A 96 -5.42 -5.98 -1.41
C VAL A 96 -4.67 -4.74 -0.99
N GLY A 97 -3.43 -4.89 -0.53
CA GLY A 97 -2.52 -3.79 -0.19
C GLY A 97 -1.43 -3.63 -1.24
N ILE A 98 -1.37 -2.48 -1.91
CA ILE A 98 -0.28 -2.09 -2.80
C ILE A 98 0.66 -1.22 -1.99
N LEU A 99 1.84 -1.75 -1.62
CA LEU A 99 2.73 -1.18 -0.63
C LEU A 99 3.97 -0.56 -1.30
N ASN A 100 4.22 0.72 -1.07
CA ASN A 100 5.46 1.38 -1.48
C ASN A 100 6.58 1.25 -0.41
N PHE A 101 6.50 0.23 0.42
CA PHE A 101 7.49 -0.17 1.41
C PHE A 101 7.59 -1.68 1.46
N CYS A 102 8.60 -2.20 2.15
CA CYS A 102 8.74 -3.63 2.43
C CYS A 102 8.39 -3.92 3.89
N PHE A 103 7.80 -5.08 4.14
CA PHE A 103 7.70 -5.59 5.51
C PHE A 103 9.09 -5.76 6.13
N SER A 104 9.16 -5.72 7.47
CA SER A 104 10.42 -5.72 8.21
C SER A 104 11.38 -6.81 7.72
N ASN A 105 12.67 -6.51 7.75
CA ASN A 105 13.73 -7.42 7.33
C ASN A 105 13.59 -8.78 8.02
N ASN A 106 13.63 -9.85 7.20
CA ASN A 106 13.57 -11.27 7.58
C ASN A 106 12.17 -11.89 7.78
N GLU A 107 11.07 -11.18 7.60
CA GLU A 107 9.74 -11.83 7.61
C GLU A 107 9.48 -12.62 6.33
N TYR A 108 9.96 -12.13 5.18
CA TYR A 108 9.77 -12.75 3.88
C TYR A 108 11.07 -12.75 3.07
N PRO A 109 11.25 -13.71 2.13
CA PRO A 109 12.39 -13.71 1.22
C PRO A 109 12.55 -12.38 0.48
N ALA A 110 13.80 -11.99 0.18
CA ALA A 110 14.12 -10.70 -0.41
C ALA A 110 13.51 -10.48 -1.80
N ASP A 111 13.27 -11.56 -2.55
CA ASP A 111 12.68 -11.60 -3.88
C ASP A 111 11.15 -11.81 -3.88
N SER A 112 10.56 -12.11 -2.72
CA SER A 112 9.12 -12.31 -2.58
C SER A 112 8.42 -10.97 -2.43
N PHE A 113 7.74 -10.52 -3.48
CA PHE A 113 7.02 -9.25 -3.51
C PHE A 113 5.49 -9.40 -3.43
N ARG A 114 4.96 -10.63 -3.56
CA ARG A 114 3.52 -10.92 -3.47
C ARG A 114 3.27 -11.91 -2.35
N HIS A 115 2.43 -11.51 -1.40
CA HIS A 115 2.05 -12.30 -0.24
C HIS A 115 0.55 -12.55 -0.25
N GLU A 116 0.14 -13.80 -0.23
CA GLU A 116 -1.26 -14.23 -0.10
C GLU A 116 -1.44 -14.88 1.28
N ILE A 117 -2.23 -14.25 2.12
CA ILE A 117 -2.42 -14.65 3.51
C ILE A 117 -3.86 -15.09 3.73
N LYS A 118 -4.04 -16.25 4.35
CA LYS A 118 -5.34 -16.82 4.76
C LYS A 118 -5.24 -17.36 6.17
N LEU A 119 -6.37 -17.69 6.78
CA LEU A 119 -6.39 -18.41 8.04
C LEU A 119 -6.02 -19.87 7.78
N LEU A 120 -4.95 -20.32 8.43
CA LEU A 120 -4.48 -21.69 8.31
C LEU A 120 -4.30 -22.35 9.68
N ASP A 121 -4.44 -23.67 9.73
CA ASP A 121 -4.01 -24.45 10.88
C ASP A 121 -2.48 -24.45 10.96
N VAL A 122 -1.94 -24.02 12.12
CA VAL A 122 -0.49 -23.86 12.27
C VAL A 122 0.26 -25.17 12.35
N ASN A 123 -0.41 -26.29 12.74
CA ASN A 123 0.20 -27.62 12.85
C ASN A 123 0.26 -28.31 11.49
N ASP A 124 -0.89 -28.43 10.83
CA ASP A 124 -1.03 -29.20 9.59
C ASP A 124 -0.78 -28.35 8.33
N LYS A 125 -0.68 -27.03 8.49
CA LYS A 125 -0.47 -26.07 7.38
C LYS A 125 -1.59 -26.10 6.31
N HIS A 126 -2.77 -26.65 6.62
CA HIS A 126 -3.92 -26.55 5.72
C HIS A 126 -4.72 -25.25 5.94
N ILE A 127 -5.39 -24.78 4.90
CA ILE A 127 -6.24 -23.59 4.99
C ILE A 127 -7.50 -23.96 5.77
N PHE A 128 -7.62 -23.39 6.96
CA PHE A 128 -8.82 -23.55 7.80
C PHE A 128 -10.00 -22.75 7.27
N TYR A 129 -9.75 -21.53 6.79
CA TYR A 129 -10.79 -20.65 6.25
C TYR A 129 -10.29 -19.87 5.06
N ASP A 130 -10.93 -20.06 3.91
CA ASP A 130 -10.50 -19.54 2.61
C ASP A 130 -11.22 -18.27 2.15
N LYS A 131 -12.33 -17.88 2.85
CA LYS A 131 -13.15 -16.73 2.46
C LYS A 131 -12.65 -15.37 2.98
N LEU A 132 -11.55 -15.34 3.74
CA LEU A 132 -10.85 -14.12 4.12
C LEU A 132 -9.42 -14.19 3.59
N THR A 133 -9.13 -13.34 2.63
CA THR A 133 -7.83 -13.34 1.96
C THR A 133 -7.21 -11.95 1.98
N PHE A 134 -5.96 -11.85 2.43
CA PHE A 134 -5.15 -10.64 2.29
C PHE A 134 -4.10 -10.88 1.21
N ILE A 135 -3.95 -9.91 0.30
CA ILE A 135 -2.92 -9.94 -0.73
C ILE A 135 -2.10 -8.66 -0.61
N TYR A 136 -0.81 -8.78 -0.29
CA TYR A 136 0.08 -7.64 -0.19
C TYR A 136 1.11 -7.69 -1.32
N LEU A 137 1.33 -6.53 -1.96
CA LEU A 137 2.24 -6.33 -3.07
C LEU A 137 3.31 -5.33 -2.64
N GLU A 138 4.51 -5.81 -2.31
CA GLU A 138 5.66 -4.98 -1.95
C GLU A 138 6.32 -4.41 -3.21
N MET A 139 5.87 -3.24 -3.65
CA MET A 139 6.32 -2.61 -4.89
C MET A 139 7.85 -2.41 -4.97
N PRO A 140 8.58 -2.08 -3.89
CA PRO A 140 10.03 -1.94 -3.97
C PRO A 140 10.78 -3.23 -4.34
N LYS A 141 10.22 -4.41 -4.06
CA LYS A 141 10.82 -5.71 -4.40
C LYS A 141 10.55 -6.15 -5.85
N PHE A 142 9.56 -5.55 -6.53
CA PHE A 142 9.29 -5.86 -7.93
C PHE A 142 10.33 -5.20 -8.84
N ASN A 143 11.32 -5.95 -9.31
CA ASN A 143 12.48 -5.43 -10.06
C ASN A 143 12.54 -5.88 -11.53
N LYS A 144 11.46 -6.49 -12.07
CA LYS A 144 11.42 -6.92 -13.46
C LYS A 144 11.58 -5.72 -14.41
N THR A 145 12.45 -5.89 -15.39
CA THR A 145 12.61 -5.00 -16.53
C THR A 145 11.49 -5.21 -17.53
N GLU A 146 11.34 -4.31 -18.50
CA GLU A 146 10.32 -4.41 -19.55
C GLU A 146 10.40 -5.74 -20.34
N SER A 147 11.59 -6.23 -20.62
CA SER A 147 11.82 -7.48 -21.36
C SER A 147 11.45 -8.75 -20.56
N GLU A 148 11.26 -8.65 -19.25
CA GLU A 148 10.93 -9.76 -18.36
C GLU A 148 9.42 -9.83 -18.04
N LEU A 149 8.61 -8.96 -18.63
CA LEU A 149 7.16 -8.92 -18.40
C LEU A 149 6.45 -10.00 -19.21
N VAL A 150 6.17 -11.13 -18.58
CA VAL A 150 5.53 -12.28 -19.22
C VAL A 150 4.01 -12.28 -19.01
N THR A 151 3.55 -12.07 -17.77
CA THR A 151 2.14 -12.16 -17.41
C THR A 151 1.45 -10.78 -17.40
N MET A 152 0.11 -10.78 -17.48
CA MET A 152 -0.67 -9.55 -17.25
C MET A 152 -0.42 -8.97 -15.87
N PHE A 153 -0.16 -9.81 -14.87
CA PHE A 153 0.20 -9.36 -13.53
C PHE A 153 1.55 -8.64 -13.51
N ASP A 154 2.58 -9.19 -14.18
CA ASP A 154 3.88 -8.49 -14.33
C ASP A 154 3.69 -7.11 -14.96
N LYS A 155 2.88 -7.02 -16.02
CA LYS A 155 2.60 -5.76 -16.74
C LYS A 155 1.91 -4.75 -15.85
N TRP A 156 0.93 -5.18 -15.05
CA TRP A 156 0.26 -4.32 -14.08
C TRP A 156 1.21 -3.84 -12.97
N MET A 157 2.03 -4.73 -12.42
CA MET A 157 3.02 -4.36 -11.41
C MET A 157 4.03 -3.33 -11.95
N PHE A 158 4.53 -3.57 -13.17
CA PHE A 158 5.43 -2.64 -13.85
C PHE A 158 4.77 -1.29 -14.11
N ALA A 159 3.54 -1.29 -14.63
CA ALA A 159 2.79 -0.07 -14.90
C ALA A 159 2.56 0.73 -13.61
N LEU A 160 2.04 0.13 -12.55
CA LEU A 160 1.78 0.80 -11.26
C LEU A 160 3.06 1.38 -10.64
N ARG A 161 4.19 0.64 -10.71
CA ARG A 161 5.46 1.10 -10.16
C ARG A 161 6.05 2.29 -10.90
N ASN A 162 5.92 2.30 -12.23
CA ASN A 162 6.64 3.22 -13.08
C ASN A 162 5.77 4.33 -13.68
N LEU A 163 4.45 4.29 -13.54
CA LEU A 163 3.49 5.17 -14.23
C LEU A 163 3.88 6.66 -14.15
N ALA A 164 4.31 7.12 -12.98
CA ALA A 164 4.72 8.52 -12.78
C ALA A 164 6.00 8.93 -13.51
N ARG A 165 6.78 7.96 -14.00
CA ARG A 165 8.08 8.19 -14.66
C ARG A 165 8.03 7.90 -16.17
N LEU A 166 7.00 7.20 -16.61
CA LEU A 166 6.85 6.83 -18.02
C LEU A 166 6.28 8.03 -18.80
N MET A 167 7.10 8.58 -19.69
CA MET A 167 6.69 9.67 -20.60
C MET A 167 5.79 9.13 -21.71
N ASP A 168 6.11 7.92 -22.20
CA ASP A 168 5.38 7.22 -23.26
C ASP A 168 5.07 5.80 -22.81
N ARG A 169 4.09 5.18 -23.50
CA ARG A 169 3.71 3.80 -23.24
C ARG A 169 4.78 2.84 -23.75
N PRO A 170 5.38 2.01 -22.88
CA PRO A 170 6.38 1.03 -23.26
C PRO A 170 5.87 0.01 -24.30
N PRO A 171 6.74 -0.51 -25.19
CA PRO A 171 6.38 -1.58 -26.14
C PRO A 171 5.79 -2.84 -25.49
N ALA A 172 6.18 -3.19 -24.28
CA ALA A 172 5.62 -4.32 -23.54
C ALA A 172 4.19 -4.12 -23.03
N LEU A 173 3.67 -2.87 -23.02
CA LEU A 173 2.33 -2.51 -22.52
C LEU A 173 1.39 -2.15 -23.68
N GLN A 174 1.29 -3.00 -24.71
CA GLN A 174 0.52 -2.71 -25.93
C GLN A 174 -0.98 -3.07 -25.82
N GLU A 175 -1.39 -3.82 -24.80
CA GLU A 175 -2.79 -4.15 -24.60
C GLU A 175 -3.65 -2.90 -24.42
N ARG A 176 -4.85 -2.93 -24.99
CA ARG A 176 -5.80 -1.80 -24.96
C ARG A 176 -6.03 -1.24 -23.56
N ILE A 177 -5.97 -2.11 -22.55
CA ILE A 177 -6.18 -1.69 -21.16
C ILE A 177 -5.09 -0.72 -20.68
N PHE A 178 -3.83 -0.93 -21.07
CA PHE A 178 -2.75 -0.01 -20.72
C PHE A 178 -2.83 1.28 -21.52
N SER A 179 -3.31 1.25 -22.78
CA SER A 179 -3.61 2.50 -23.52
C SER A 179 -4.57 3.37 -22.71
N ARG A 180 -5.66 2.77 -22.20
CA ARG A 180 -6.62 3.48 -21.36
C ARG A 180 -6.03 3.97 -20.04
N LEU A 181 -5.14 3.18 -19.42
CA LEU A 181 -4.43 3.60 -18.21
C LEU A 181 -3.60 4.86 -18.47
N PHE A 182 -2.80 4.87 -19.53
CA PHE A 182 -1.97 6.02 -19.88
C PHE A 182 -2.81 7.23 -20.27
N GLU A 183 -3.90 7.07 -21.02
CA GLU A 183 -4.84 8.14 -21.34
C GLU A 183 -5.45 8.79 -20.09
N GLN A 184 -5.77 7.99 -19.07
CA GLN A 184 -6.31 8.50 -17.79
C GLN A 184 -5.24 9.13 -16.89
N ALA A 185 -4.00 8.64 -16.98
CA ALA A 185 -2.86 9.15 -16.21
C ALA A 185 -2.25 10.43 -16.80
N GLU A 186 -2.64 10.82 -18.02
CA GLU A 186 -2.08 11.97 -18.72
C GLU A 186 -2.51 13.29 -18.06
N ILE A 187 -1.66 13.83 -17.21
CA ILE A 187 -1.91 15.06 -16.42
C ILE A 187 -2.21 16.26 -17.35
N ALA A 188 -1.68 16.24 -18.59
CA ALA A 188 -1.96 17.28 -19.58
C ALA A 188 -3.45 17.38 -19.99
N LYS A 189 -4.24 16.33 -19.76
CA LYS A 189 -5.68 16.29 -20.04
C LYS A 189 -6.54 16.70 -18.85
N TYR A 190 -5.96 16.97 -17.69
CA TYR A 190 -6.71 17.40 -16.54
C TYR A 190 -7.36 18.77 -16.78
N THR A 191 -8.60 18.91 -16.34
CA THR A 191 -9.21 20.23 -16.25
C THR A 191 -8.42 21.12 -15.29
N PRO A 192 -8.50 22.46 -15.38
CA PRO A 192 -7.83 23.35 -14.43
C PRO A 192 -8.16 23.01 -12.96
N THR A 193 -9.38 22.53 -12.70
CA THR A 193 -9.83 22.11 -11.38
C THR A 193 -9.15 20.80 -10.95
N ASP A 194 -9.11 19.79 -11.81
CA ASP A 194 -8.47 18.50 -11.53
C ASP A 194 -6.97 18.67 -11.31
N ARG A 195 -6.34 19.53 -12.13
CA ARG A 195 -4.92 19.87 -12.00
C ARG A 195 -4.63 20.54 -10.65
N ARG A 196 -5.48 21.46 -10.22
CA ARG A 196 -5.35 22.12 -8.90
C ARG A 196 -5.48 21.10 -7.77
N LEU A 197 -6.50 20.23 -7.79
CA LEU A 197 -6.69 19.17 -6.80
C LEU A 197 -5.50 18.21 -6.75
N TYR A 198 -4.95 17.86 -7.90
CA TYR A 198 -3.74 17.04 -7.97
C TYR A 198 -2.52 17.76 -7.37
N GLU A 199 -2.31 19.03 -7.70
CA GLU A 199 -1.22 19.84 -7.15
C GLU A 199 -1.37 20.06 -5.63
N GLU A 200 -2.59 20.28 -5.13
CA GLU A 200 -2.90 20.35 -3.71
C GLU A 200 -2.56 19.02 -3.00
N SER A 201 -2.98 17.90 -3.56
CA SER A 201 -2.66 16.58 -2.99
C SER A 201 -1.17 16.26 -2.98
N LEU A 202 -0.42 16.71 -4.01
CA LEU A 202 1.04 16.59 -4.06
C LEU A 202 1.71 17.48 -3.00
N LYS A 203 1.15 18.67 -2.75
CA LYS A 203 1.65 19.58 -1.72
C LYS A 203 1.45 18.98 -0.34
N ASP A 204 0.23 18.54 -0.03
CA ASP A 204 -0.09 17.89 1.26
C ASP A 204 0.82 16.69 1.51
N TYR A 205 1.09 15.91 0.47
CA TYR A 205 2.02 14.79 0.55
C TYR A 205 3.45 15.23 0.86
N ARG A 206 3.97 16.27 0.15
CA ARG A 206 5.32 16.78 0.40
C ARG A 206 5.44 17.38 1.80
N ASP A 207 4.40 18.08 2.25
CA ASP A 207 4.35 18.66 3.59
C ASP A 207 4.36 17.56 4.66
N PHE A 208 3.60 16.47 4.46
CA PHE A 208 3.64 15.30 5.32
C PHE A 208 5.02 14.62 5.35
N ASP A 209 5.62 14.37 4.18
CA ASP A 209 6.96 13.78 4.08
C ASP A 209 8.01 14.68 4.78
N ASN A 210 7.91 15.99 4.62
CA ASN A 210 8.80 16.93 5.28
C ASN A 210 8.65 16.90 6.82
N VAL A 211 7.42 16.82 7.32
CA VAL A 211 7.15 16.69 8.77
C VAL A 211 7.73 15.39 9.31
N VAL A 212 7.52 14.27 8.62
CA VAL A 212 8.06 12.96 9.02
C VAL A 212 9.58 12.97 9.01
N ASN A 213 10.20 13.44 7.92
CA ASN A 213 11.66 13.51 7.80
C ASN A 213 12.27 14.42 8.86
N THR A 214 11.63 15.55 9.18
CA THR A 214 12.04 16.46 10.23
C THR A 214 11.98 15.77 11.61
N ALA A 215 10.89 15.03 11.88
CA ALA A 215 10.76 14.28 13.14
C ALA A 215 11.84 13.19 13.28
N ILE A 216 12.13 12.46 12.18
CA ILE A 216 13.22 11.47 12.14
C ILE A 216 14.56 12.15 12.42
N TRP A 217 14.85 13.25 11.74
CA TRP A 217 16.09 14.00 11.92
C TRP A 217 16.26 14.52 13.35
N HIS A 218 15.20 15.06 13.97
CA HIS A 218 15.25 15.43 15.39
C HIS A 218 15.54 14.25 16.30
N LYS A 219 14.95 13.07 15.99
CA LYS A 219 15.20 11.86 16.77
C LYS A 219 16.64 11.36 16.63
N GLN A 220 17.19 11.40 15.43
CA GLN A 220 18.59 11.07 15.15
C GLN A 220 19.53 12.01 15.92
N GLN A 221 19.27 13.31 15.95
CA GLN A 221 20.03 14.27 16.73
C GLN A 221 19.92 14.02 18.25
N GLU A 222 18.74 13.67 18.76
CA GLU A 222 18.55 13.32 20.17
C GLU A 222 19.43 12.11 20.55
N ILE A 223 19.43 11.07 19.71
CA ILE A 223 20.26 9.88 19.90
C ILE A 223 21.74 10.26 19.88
N ALA A 224 22.17 11.00 18.85
CA ALA A 224 23.55 11.43 18.71
C ALA A 224 24.01 12.26 19.91
N ARG A 225 23.19 13.19 20.43
CA ARG A 225 23.53 13.99 21.63
C ARG A 225 23.72 13.12 22.88
N LYS A 226 22.92 12.08 23.06
CA LYS A 226 23.08 11.12 24.16
C LYS A 226 24.42 10.37 24.03
N MET A 227 24.68 9.84 22.82
CA MET A 227 25.95 9.11 22.57
C MET A 227 27.19 10.01 22.68
N ILE A 228 27.09 11.29 22.29
CA ILE A 228 28.15 12.29 22.51
C ILE A 228 28.40 12.49 24.01
N ALA A 229 27.33 12.56 24.82
CA ALA A 229 27.43 12.72 26.27
C ALA A 229 28.10 11.52 26.93
N ASP A 230 27.85 10.30 26.37
CA ASP A 230 28.45 9.05 26.82
C ASP A 230 29.92 8.87 26.33
N GLY A 231 30.47 9.85 25.59
CA GLY A 231 31.87 9.86 25.15
C GLY A 231 32.17 8.91 23.97
N MET A 232 31.14 8.49 23.20
CA MET A 232 31.33 7.58 22.06
C MET A 232 32.10 8.25 20.91
N SER A 233 32.81 7.45 20.10
CA SER A 233 33.51 7.96 18.92
C SER A 233 32.55 8.38 17.82
N ILE A 234 32.95 9.34 16.95
CA ILE A 234 32.13 9.85 15.84
C ILE A 234 31.66 8.72 14.93
N GLN A 235 32.52 7.75 14.62
CA GLN A 235 32.21 6.61 13.76
C GLN A 235 31.10 5.73 14.38
N ILE A 236 31.11 5.50 15.67
CA ILE A 236 30.09 4.75 16.39
C ILE A 236 28.76 5.53 16.37
N ILE A 237 28.83 6.84 16.64
CA ILE A 237 27.65 7.70 16.63
C ILE A 237 27.01 7.73 15.23
N ALA A 238 27.80 7.91 14.17
CA ALA A 238 27.31 7.90 12.79
C ALA A 238 26.60 6.58 12.44
N LYS A 239 27.21 5.45 12.79
CA LYS A 239 26.66 4.12 12.56
C LYS A 239 25.28 3.90 13.19
N TYR A 240 25.04 4.40 14.39
CA TYR A 240 23.82 4.12 15.15
C TYR A 240 22.80 5.25 15.13
N SER A 241 23.19 6.51 14.91
CA SER A 241 22.25 7.63 14.81
C SER A 241 21.72 7.82 13.38
N GLY A 242 22.47 7.34 12.36
CA GLY A 242 22.17 7.59 10.95
C GLY A 242 22.51 9.01 10.48
N LEU A 243 23.19 9.81 11.31
CA LEU A 243 23.74 11.11 10.92
C LEU A 243 25.12 10.93 10.27
N THR A 244 25.49 11.86 9.41
CA THR A 244 26.84 11.94 8.86
C THR A 244 27.86 12.37 9.91
N GLU A 245 29.15 12.09 9.70
CA GLU A 245 30.21 12.52 10.60
C GLU A 245 30.26 14.04 10.74
N ASP A 246 30.03 14.79 9.66
CA ASP A 246 30.01 16.24 9.66
C ASP A 246 28.87 16.81 10.52
N GLU A 247 27.65 16.26 10.39
CA GLU A 247 26.51 16.64 11.23
C GLU A 247 26.77 16.36 12.73
N ILE A 248 27.51 15.28 13.05
CA ILE A 248 27.90 14.96 14.43
C ILE A 248 28.93 15.94 14.97
N VAL A 249 29.89 16.37 14.14
CA VAL A 249 30.87 17.40 14.49
C VAL A 249 30.18 18.71 14.82
N GLU A 250 29.27 19.16 13.96
CA GLU A 250 28.46 20.37 14.21
C GLU A 250 27.65 20.29 15.51
N LEU A 251 27.03 19.12 15.78
CA LEU A 251 26.31 18.89 17.04
C LEU A 251 27.20 18.97 18.28
N LYS A 252 28.49 18.59 18.18
CA LYS A 252 29.46 18.71 19.26
C LYS A 252 29.89 20.15 19.50
N GLU A 253 30.04 20.92 18.43
CA GLU A 253 30.48 22.32 18.51
C GLU A 253 29.36 23.22 19.04
N ASN A 254 28.09 23.00 18.61
CA ASN A 254 26.91 23.72 19.09
C ASN A 254 26.55 23.46 20.58
N LYS A 255 27.24 22.52 21.24
CA LYS A 255 27.13 22.27 22.69
C LYS A 255 28.06 23.15 23.51
N LYS A 256 28.90 23.99 22.88
CA LYS A 256 29.88 24.89 23.55
C LYS A 256 29.35 26.33 23.72
N LEU A 257 28.08 26.60 23.38
CA LEU A 257 27.35 27.83 23.67
C LEU A 257 26.26 27.55 24.69
#